data_5fc8b39ccd0603487fc7307051eaf8f1
#
_entry.id   5fc8b39ccd0603487fc7307051eaf8f1
#
_cell.length_a   1.000
_cell.length_b   1.000
_cell.length_c   1.000
_cell.angle_alpha   90.00
_cell.angle_beta   90.00
_cell.angle_gamma   90.00
#
_symmetry.space_group_name_H-M   'P 1'
#
loop_
_entity.id
_entity.type
_entity.pdbx_description
1 polymer ?
#
loop_
_entity_poly.entity_id
_entity_poly.type
_entity_poly.pdbx_seq_one_letter_code
_entity_poly.pdbx_strand_id
1 'polypeptide(L)'
;MFDFYFGTRYNICMITQEKLTILTESAKYDVSCSSSGSGRKNAGGMGNGYIAGCCHSFTPDGRCVSLLKILLSNDCVYDCKYCPNRVTADTPRATATPEEICELTIDFYKRNYIEGLFLSSAVYKNPNYTMERLVEVVKKLRTEYNFHGYIHLKGIPRADEALNRTAALYADRMSYNVELPSEQSLKLLAPQKDKSSLLLPMRTLTQERTAFVEEKKKGLIKGHFLPAGQTTQMIVGASPEKDGQILRLTQALYQNMQLKRVYYSSYLPVVQDSLLPNEAAGQLREHRLYQADWLLRFYGFTVEEIVNEGENLSPEFDPKCAWALRNMHLFPVEINRAPLEMLLRVPGIGARTAQKIIQARRFSALSFEDLLKMKIALKRAKHFITCGGKYYGAKNELAVRGLLAAAENNDSAVQTDMFSLLPQTGLLSERKRLYSDRPNAIKALTGEL
;
A
#
# COMPACT_ATOMS: atom_id res chain seq x y z
N MET A 1 -33.69 47.49 1.29
CA MET A 1 -33.32 47.56 -0.14
C MET A 1 -31.83 47.43 -0.22
N PHE A 2 -31.36 46.15 -0.26
CA PHE A 2 -29.97 45.82 -0.48
C PHE A 2 -29.94 44.71 -1.54
N ASP A 3 -29.81 45.17 -2.80
CA ASP A 3 -29.54 44.31 -3.94
C ASP A 3 -28.10 43.84 -3.88
N PHE A 4 -27.89 42.55 -3.57
CA PHE A 4 -26.62 41.90 -3.80
C PHE A 4 -26.58 41.34 -5.22
N TYR A 5 -25.91 42.05 -6.10
CA TYR A 5 -25.46 41.58 -7.41
C TYR A 5 -24.53 40.36 -7.22
N PHE A 6 -25.03 39.15 -7.43
CA PHE A 6 -24.22 37.98 -7.74
C PHE A 6 -24.34 37.68 -9.23
N GLY A 7 -23.58 38.40 -10.01
CA GLY A 7 -23.44 38.18 -11.44
C GLY A 7 -22.07 37.61 -11.78
N THR A 8 -21.90 36.31 -11.65
CA THR A 8 -20.92 35.56 -12.45
C THR A 8 -21.51 34.18 -12.72
N ARG A 9 -21.95 33.99 -13.96
CA ARG A 9 -22.34 32.68 -14.50
C ARG A 9 -21.11 31.79 -14.51
N TYR A 10 -20.93 31.02 -13.47
CA TYR A 10 -20.17 29.77 -13.58
C TYR A 10 -21.12 28.77 -14.23
N ASN A 11 -20.91 28.46 -15.49
CA ASN A 11 -21.38 27.21 -16.08
C ASN A 11 -20.65 26.08 -15.33
N ILE A 12 -21.20 25.66 -14.20
CA ILE A 12 -20.67 24.56 -13.41
C ILE A 12 -21.00 23.31 -14.21
N CYS A 13 -20.02 22.79 -14.95
CA CYS A 13 -20.07 21.47 -15.54
C CYS A 13 -19.83 20.44 -14.42
N MET A 14 -20.81 20.33 -13.49
CA MET A 14 -20.69 19.40 -12.37
C MET A 14 -20.79 17.97 -12.87
N ILE A 15 -19.82 17.14 -12.46
CA ILE A 15 -19.88 15.69 -12.68
C ILE A 15 -21.21 15.15 -12.14
N THR A 16 -21.94 14.36 -12.95
CA THR A 16 -23.20 13.76 -12.51
C THR A 16 -22.96 12.74 -11.40
N GLN A 17 -23.95 12.57 -10.51
CA GLN A 17 -23.87 11.59 -9.42
C GLN A 17 -23.63 10.17 -9.91
N GLU A 18 -24.24 9.79 -11.03
CA GLU A 18 -24.05 8.48 -11.65
C GLU A 18 -22.61 8.31 -12.13
N LYS A 19 -22.07 9.26 -12.90
CA LYS A 19 -20.68 9.27 -13.38
C LYS A 19 -19.70 9.20 -12.20
N LEU A 20 -19.92 10.00 -11.17
CA LEU A 20 -19.10 10.00 -9.96
C LEU A 20 -19.10 8.62 -9.28
N THR A 21 -20.26 7.99 -9.15
CA THR A 21 -20.40 6.67 -8.55
C THR A 21 -19.62 5.62 -9.36
N ILE A 22 -19.78 5.59 -10.67
CA ILE A 22 -19.08 4.64 -11.55
C ILE A 22 -17.55 4.81 -11.42
N LEU A 23 -17.05 6.04 -11.50
CA LEU A 23 -15.60 6.32 -11.49
C LEU A 23 -14.94 6.08 -10.13
N THR A 24 -15.64 6.37 -9.04
CA THR A 24 -15.11 6.13 -7.68
C THR A 24 -15.22 4.65 -7.29
N GLU A 25 -16.28 3.95 -7.67
CA GLU A 25 -16.38 2.51 -7.46
C GLU A 25 -15.36 1.72 -8.25
N SER A 26 -15.08 2.12 -9.48
CA SER A 26 -14.03 1.51 -10.30
C SER A 26 -12.63 1.73 -9.71
N ALA A 27 -12.41 2.84 -9.00
CA ALA A 27 -11.13 3.15 -8.37
C ALA A 27 -10.81 2.28 -7.15
N LYS A 28 -11.80 1.63 -6.49
CA LYS A 28 -11.58 0.83 -5.27
C LYS A 28 -10.64 -0.36 -5.43
N TYR A 29 -10.47 -0.85 -6.64
CA TYR A 29 -9.56 -1.96 -6.95
C TYR A 29 -8.08 -1.54 -7.03
N ASP A 30 -7.78 -0.26 -7.02
CA ASP A 30 -6.43 0.28 -6.90
C ASP A 30 -6.01 0.33 -5.43
N VAL A 31 -5.04 -0.50 -5.03
CA VAL A 31 -4.62 -0.62 -3.62
C VAL A 31 -3.33 0.16 -3.37
N SER A 32 -3.22 1.37 -3.82
CA SER A 32 -2.07 2.23 -3.49
C SER A 32 -2.28 3.08 -2.24
N CYS A 33 -3.41 2.94 -1.59
CA CYS A 33 -3.69 3.42 -0.24
C CYS A 33 -4.82 2.57 0.35
N SER A 34 -4.76 2.29 1.64
CA SER A 34 -5.82 1.63 2.36
C SER A 34 -7.07 2.53 2.36
N SER A 35 -8.12 2.12 1.64
CA SER A 35 -9.41 2.77 1.72
C SER A 35 -10.16 2.30 2.95
N SER A 36 -10.58 3.20 3.82
CA SER A 36 -11.52 2.89 4.88
C SER A 36 -12.93 2.77 4.30
N GLY A 37 -13.50 1.58 4.29
CA GLY A 37 -14.85 1.33 3.80
C GLY A 37 -15.91 1.45 4.87
N SER A 38 -16.10 2.59 5.52
CA SER A 38 -17.26 2.81 6.37
C SER A 38 -18.42 3.36 5.55
N GLY A 39 -19.38 2.52 5.17
CA GLY A 39 -20.63 2.94 4.55
C GLY A 39 -21.79 2.79 5.54
N ARG A 40 -22.47 3.88 5.87
CA ARG A 40 -23.69 3.85 6.67
C ARG A 40 -24.84 4.46 5.86
N LYS A 41 -25.86 3.66 5.55
CA LYS A 41 -27.10 4.19 4.95
C LYS A 41 -27.80 5.08 5.96
N ASN A 42 -28.21 6.27 5.53
CA ASN A 42 -29.03 7.16 6.34
C ASN A 42 -30.44 6.56 6.47
N ALA A 43 -30.85 6.30 7.70
CA ALA A 43 -32.19 5.80 8.04
C ALA A 43 -33.07 6.91 8.63
N GLY A 44 -32.91 8.17 8.18
CA GLY A 44 -33.71 9.32 8.60
C GLY A 44 -33.06 10.25 9.64
N GLY A 45 -31.74 10.11 9.92
CA GLY A 45 -30.99 11.00 10.81
C GLY A 45 -30.08 11.99 10.07
N MET A 46 -29.32 12.81 10.80
CA MET A 46 -28.31 13.70 10.23
C MET A 46 -27.02 12.92 9.89
N GLY A 47 -26.46 13.20 8.70
CA GLY A 47 -25.21 12.60 8.21
C GLY A 47 -25.43 11.37 7.33
N ASN A 48 -24.65 11.31 6.26
CA ASN A 48 -24.64 10.19 5.32
C ASN A 48 -23.21 9.65 5.25
N GLY A 49 -22.98 8.44 5.72
CA GLY A 49 -21.71 7.73 5.63
C GLY A 49 -21.50 7.07 4.27
N TYR A 50 -21.86 7.76 3.19
CA TYR A 50 -21.61 7.26 1.84
C TYR A 50 -20.17 7.62 1.47
N ILE A 51 -19.32 6.62 1.36
CA ILE A 51 -17.93 6.80 0.97
C ILE A 51 -17.81 6.51 -0.52
N ALA A 52 -17.97 7.55 -1.29
CA ALA A 52 -17.51 7.55 -2.65
C ALA A 52 -16.04 8.03 -2.66
N GLY A 53 -15.10 7.11 -2.92
CA GLY A 53 -13.77 7.43 -3.38
C GLY A 53 -12.82 8.13 -2.43
N CYS A 54 -13.01 8.12 -1.12
CA CYS A 54 -11.98 8.62 -0.20
C CYS A 54 -11.05 7.50 0.24
N CYS A 55 -9.75 7.73 0.16
CA CYS A 55 -8.71 6.86 0.70
C CYS A 55 -7.83 7.63 1.69
N HIS A 56 -7.09 6.89 2.52
CA HIS A 56 -6.18 7.45 3.49
C HIS A 56 -4.74 7.12 3.13
N SER A 57 -3.88 8.13 3.13
CA SER A 57 -2.44 7.98 3.06
C SER A 57 -1.83 8.49 4.36
N PHE A 58 -0.65 7.99 4.72
CA PHE A 58 0.01 8.41 5.95
C PHE A 58 1.33 9.09 5.65
N THR A 59 1.54 10.21 6.34
CA THR A 59 2.80 10.94 6.32
C THR A 59 3.84 10.22 7.20
N PRO A 60 5.14 10.49 7.04
CA PRO A 60 6.18 9.86 7.86
C PRO A 60 6.04 10.10 9.38
N ASP A 61 5.37 11.19 9.76
CA ASP A 61 5.03 11.54 11.14
C ASP A 61 3.78 10.83 11.68
N GLY A 62 3.13 9.97 10.84
CA GLY A 62 1.96 9.18 11.21
C GLY A 62 0.62 9.88 11.05
N ARG A 63 0.58 11.11 10.53
CA ARG A 63 -0.66 11.82 10.25
C ARG A 63 -1.40 11.20 9.07
N CYS A 64 -2.70 11.00 9.23
CA CYS A 64 -3.59 10.52 8.17
C CYS A 64 -3.95 11.65 7.22
N VAL A 65 -3.82 11.42 5.92
CA VAL A 65 -4.20 12.33 4.83
C VAL A 65 -5.34 11.69 4.06
N SER A 66 -6.48 12.34 4.03
CA SER A 66 -7.66 11.91 3.27
C SER A 66 -7.53 12.32 1.81
N LEU A 67 -7.68 11.37 0.88
CA LEU A 67 -7.55 11.62 -0.56
C LEU A 67 -8.86 11.30 -1.27
N LEU A 68 -9.26 12.16 -2.21
CA LEU A 68 -10.23 11.77 -3.24
C LEU A 68 -9.56 10.74 -4.15
N LYS A 69 -10.12 9.56 -4.25
CA LYS A 69 -9.64 8.50 -5.12
C LYS A 69 -10.63 8.26 -6.24
N ILE A 70 -10.25 8.59 -7.46
CA ILE A 70 -11.13 8.56 -8.61
C ILE A 70 -10.38 8.15 -9.89
N LEU A 71 -11.09 7.50 -10.81
CA LEU A 71 -10.64 7.31 -12.19
C LEU A 71 -11.05 8.51 -13.05
N LEU A 72 -10.18 8.91 -13.97
CA LEU A 72 -10.58 9.80 -15.07
C LEU A 72 -11.54 9.09 -16.02
N SER A 73 -11.26 7.82 -16.34
CA SER A 73 -12.11 6.96 -17.14
C SER A 73 -12.01 5.51 -16.66
N ASN A 74 -13.11 4.76 -16.70
CA ASN A 74 -13.11 3.31 -16.56
C ASN A 74 -13.32 2.59 -17.90
N ASP A 75 -13.42 3.32 -19.01
CA ASP A 75 -13.49 2.79 -20.36
C ASP A 75 -12.08 2.43 -20.84
N CYS A 76 -11.79 1.13 -20.96
CA CYS A 76 -10.45 0.61 -21.20
C CYS A 76 -10.36 -0.10 -22.54
N VAL A 77 -9.28 0.16 -23.29
CA VAL A 77 -8.94 -0.57 -24.52
C VAL A 77 -8.12 -1.85 -24.28
N TYR A 78 -7.71 -2.09 -23.01
CA TYR A 78 -6.95 -3.29 -22.65
C TYR A 78 -7.87 -4.40 -22.12
N ASP A 79 -7.42 -5.66 -22.29
CA ASP A 79 -8.15 -6.85 -21.85
C ASP A 79 -7.39 -7.62 -20.76
N CYS A 80 -6.99 -6.93 -19.69
CA CYS A 80 -6.37 -7.58 -18.53
C CYS A 80 -7.39 -8.48 -17.84
N LYS A 81 -7.14 -9.80 -17.80
CA LYS A 81 -8.11 -10.84 -17.37
C LYS A 81 -8.65 -10.63 -15.95
N TYR A 82 -7.83 -10.09 -15.05
CA TYR A 82 -8.19 -9.81 -13.66
C TYR A 82 -8.95 -8.48 -13.45
N CYS A 83 -9.08 -7.65 -14.49
CA CYS A 83 -9.62 -6.29 -14.34
C CYS A 83 -11.11 -6.22 -14.63
N PRO A 84 -11.96 -5.68 -13.73
CA PRO A 84 -13.39 -5.50 -14.00
C PRO A 84 -13.67 -4.44 -15.07
N ASN A 85 -12.68 -3.57 -15.37
CA ASN A 85 -12.80 -2.53 -16.40
C ASN A 85 -12.17 -2.91 -17.73
N ARG A 86 -11.84 -4.20 -17.96
CA ARG A 86 -11.32 -4.69 -19.23
C ARG A 86 -12.30 -4.43 -20.38
N VAL A 87 -11.79 -4.32 -21.61
CA VAL A 87 -12.63 -4.00 -22.79
C VAL A 87 -13.79 -4.96 -22.98
N THR A 88 -13.58 -6.26 -22.66
CA THR A 88 -14.60 -7.31 -22.80
C THR A 88 -15.57 -7.42 -21.64
N ALA A 89 -15.42 -6.61 -20.58
CA ALA A 89 -16.31 -6.65 -19.42
C ALA A 89 -17.58 -5.81 -19.67
N ASP A 90 -18.73 -6.39 -19.30
CA ASP A 90 -20.01 -5.69 -19.31
C ASP A 90 -20.19 -4.91 -17.99
N THR A 91 -19.52 -3.77 -17.89
CA THR A 91 -19.60 -2.86 -16.75
C THR A 91 -20.00 -1.47 -17.23
N PRO A 92 -20.82 -0.73 -16.47
CA PRO A 92 -21.14 0.66 -16.81
C PRO A 92 -19.88 1.50 -17.01
N ARG A 93 -19.81 2.24 -18.11
CA ARG A 93 -18.66 3.04 -18.50
C ARG A 93 -18.93 4.52 -18.27
N ALA A 94 -17.92 5.20 -17.78
CA ALA A 94 -17.94 6.66 -17.62
C ALA A 94 -16.55 7.25 -17.87
N THR A 95 -16.53 8.47 -18.38
CA THR A 95 -15.30 9.25 -18.57
C THR A 95 -15.58 10.68 -18.11
N ALA A 96 -14.75 11.18 -17.20
CA ALA A 96 -14.79 12.56 -16.75
C ALA A 96 -13.90 13.44 -17.64
N THR A 97 -14.24 14.73 -17.74
CA THR A 97 -13.32 15.71 -18.30
C THR A 97 -12.30 16.16 -17.26
N PRO A 98 -11.14 16.71 -17.68
CA PRO A 98 -10.18 17.29 -16.74
C PRO A 98 -10.81 18.37 -15.84
N GLU A 99 -11.70 19.17 -16.37
CA GLU A 99 -12.43 20.21 -15.64
C GLU A 99 -13.30 19.62 -14.53
N GLU A 100 -14.10 18.59 -14.84
CA GLU A 100 -14.95 17.90 -13.86
C GLU A 100 -14.12 17.35 -12.68
N ILE A 101 -12.94 16.77 -12.95
CA ILE A 101 -12.05 16.26 -11.89
C ILE A 101 -11.45 17.41 -11.06
N CYS A 102 -11.04 18.50 -11.71
CA CYS A 102 -10.49 19.67 -11.02
C CYS A 102 -11.54 20.31 -10.10
N GLU A 103 -12.71 20.59 -10.61
CA GLU A 103 -13.82 21.20 -9.84
C GLU A 103 -14.22 20.33 -8.66
N LEU A 104 -14.42 19.02 -8.89
CA LEU A 104 -14.73 18.07 -7.83
C LEU A 104 -13.65 18.04 -6.73
N THR A 105 -12.38 18.04 -7.13
CA THR A 105 -11.24 18.03 -6.18
C THR A 105 -11.25 19.30 -5.33
N ILE A 106 -11.43 20.46 -5.95
CA ILE A 106 -11.44 21.75 -5.25
C ILE A 106 -12.64 21.88 -4.32
N ASP A 107 -13.81 21.43 -4.76
CA ASP A 107 -15.04 21.48 -3.95
C ASP A 107 -14.91 20.57 -2.71
N PHE A 108 -14.37 19.38 -2.86
CA PHE A 108 -14.15 18.46 -1.72
C PHE A 108 -13.08 19.01 -0.77
N TYR A 109 -12.03 19.63 -1.32
CA TYR A 109 -10.99 20.27 -0.52
C TYR A 109 -11.54 21.48 0.28
N LYS A 110 -12.29 22.38 -0.36
CA LYS A 110 -12.91 23.53 0.31
C LYS A 110 -13.87 23.13 1.44
N ARG A 111 -14.52 21.97 1.31
CA ARG A 111 -15.42 21.40 2.33
C ARG A 111 -14.71 20.59 3.40
N ASN A 112 -13.38 20.54 3.40
CA ASN A 112 -12.55 19.73 4.32
C ASN A 112 -12.84 18.23 4.28
N TYR A 113 -13.31 17.69 3.15
CA TYR A 113 -13.53 16.25 3.00
C TYR A 113 -12.24 15.53 2.65
N ILE A 114 -11.32 16.19 1.96
CA ILE A 114 -10.05 15.65 1.50
C ILE A 114 -8.90 16.66 1.70
N GLU A 115 -7.69 16.13 1.76
CA GLU A 115 -6.44 16.91 1.77
C GLU A 115 -5.66 16.75 0.45
N GLY A 116 -6.12 15.86 -0.44
CA GLY A 116 -5.45 15.62 -1.71
C GLY A 116 -6.24 14.74 -2.67
N LEU A 117 -5.60 14.45 -3.81
CA LEU A 117 -6.16 13.68 -4.91
C LEU A 117 -5.30 12.45 -5.18
N PHE A 118 -5.93 11.28 -5.32
CA PHE A 118 -5.39 10.10 -5.97
C PHE A 118 -6.11 9.90 -7.30
N LEU A 119 -5.41 10.21 -8.38
CA LEU A 119 -5.96 10.14 -9.73
C LEU A 119 -5.37 8.96 -10.50
N SER A 120 -6.24 8.12 -11.04
CA SER A 120 -5.88 7.04 -11.95
C SER A 120 -6.79 7.04 -13.18
N SER A 121 -6.59 6.12 -14.11
CA SER A 121 -7.46 5.91 -15.26
C SER A 121 -7.31 4.50 -15.80
N ALA A 122 -8.36 3.96 -16.40
CA ALA A 122 -8.23 2.96 -17.43
C ALA A 122 -7.52 3.55 -18.64
N VAL A 123 -7.02 2.72 -19.55
CA VAL A 123 -6.40 3.21 -20.81
C VAL A 123 -7.51 3.52 -21.80
N TYR A 124 -7.91 4.79 -21.83
CA TYR A 124 -8.98 5.30 -22.69
C TYR A 124 -8.42 5.71 -24.06
N LYS A 125 -8.98 5.22 -25.13
CA LYS A 125 -8.51 5.38 -26.53
C LYS A 125 -7.09 4.83 -26.77
N ASN A 126 -6.07 5.44 -26.20
CA ASN A 126 -4.68 5.01 -26.24
C ASN A 126 -3.88 5.55 -25.05
N PRO A 127 -2.65 5.04 -24.79
CA PRO A 127 -1.85 5.46 -23.65
C PRO A 127 -1.52 6.95 -23.61
N ASN A 128 -1.10 7.54 -24.75
CA ASN A 128 -0.71 8.95 -24.81
C ASN A 128 -1.90 9.86 -24.56
N TYR A 129 -3.02 9.63 -25.23
CA TYR A 129 -4.23 10.42 -25.03
C TYR A 129 -4.69 10.38 -23.58
N THR A 130 -4.65 9.19 -22.95
CA THR A 130 -5.02 9.06 -21.53
C THR A 130 -4.07 9.84 -20.64
N MET A 131 -2.76 9.71 -20.88
CA MET A 131 -1.76 10.41 -20.06
C MET A 131 -1.80 11.91 -20.25
N GLU A 132 -2.07 12.41 -21.46
CA GLU A 132 -2.31 13.85 -21.74
C GLU A 132 -3.45 14.40 -20.90
N ARG A 133 -4.59 13.70 -20.81
CA ARG A 133 -5.72 14.12 -19.98
C ARG A 133 -5.38 14.13 -18.49
N LEU A 134 -4.63 13.12 -18.01
CA LEU A 134 -4.15 13.07 -16.64
C LEU A 134 -3.19 14.24 -16.32
N VAL A 135 -2.26 14.52 -17.23
CA VAL A 135 -1.33 15.67 -17.12
C VAL A 135 -2.11 16.99 -17.08
N GLU A 136 -3.12 17.13 -17.93
CA GLU A 136 -3.97 18.32 -17.95
C GLU A 136 -4.63 18.58 -16.59
N VAL A 137 -5.21 17.54 -15.94
CA VAL A 137 -5.79 17.65 -14.59
C VAL A 137 -4.76 18.16 -13.59
N VAL A 138 -3.61 17.49 -13.47
CA VAL A 138 -2.64 17.86 -12.45
C VAL A 138 -1.98 19.21 -12.69
N LYS A 139 -1.80 19.58 -13.95
CA LYS A 139 -1.31 20.89 -14.34
C LYS A 139 -2.33 21.97 -13.99
N LYS A 140 -3.60 21.86 -14.42
CA LYS A 140 -4.68 22.81 -14.09
C LYS A 140 -4.83 22.98 -12.58
N LEU A 141 -4.85 21.89 -11.79
CA LEU A 141 -4.91 21.98 -10.34
C LEU A 141 -3.79 22.85 -9.77
N ARG A 142 -2.56 22.73 -10.26
CA ARG A 142 -1.42 23.51 -9.77
C ARG A 142 -1.40 24.94 -10.28
N THR A 143 -1.70 25.16 -11.57
CA THR A 143 -1.48 26.46 -12.24
C THR A 143 -2.72 27.35 -12.27
N GLU A 144 -3.91 26.79 -12.44
CA GLU A 144 -5.15 27.53 -12.56
C GLU A 144 -5.91 27.62 -11.22
N TYR A 145 -6.02 26.48 -10.51
CA TYR A 145 -6.72 26.41 -9.22
C TYR A 145 -5.82 26.69 -8.01
N ASN A 146 -4.51 26.86 -8.22
CA ASN A 146 -3.52 27.08 -7.16
C ASN A 146 -3.62 26.04 -6.00
N PHE A 147 -3.89 24.79 -6.35
CA PHE A 147 -4.09 23.71 -5.40
C PHE A 147 -2.74 23.20 -4.89
N HIS A 148 -2.48 23.33 -3.60
CA HIS A 148 -1.26 22.88 -2.92
C HIS A 148 -1.42 21.57 -2.16
N GLY A 149 -2.60 20.93 -2.20
CA GLY A 149 -2.83 19.63 -1.60
C GLY A 149 -2.02 18.52 -2.26
N TYR A 150 -1.95 17.37 -1.61
CA TYR A 150 -1.19 16.22 -2.10
C TYR A 150 -1.81 15.63 -3.37
N ILE A 151 -1.00 15.35 -4.38
CA ILE A 151 -1.42 14.70 -5.62
C ILE A 151 -0.62 13.41 -5.84
N HIS A 152 -1.32 12.28 -5.83
CA HIS A 152 -0.80 10.99 -6.27
C HIS A 152 -1.40 10.65 -7.64
N LEU A 153 -0.55 10.53 -8.64
CA LEU A 153 -0.94 10.20 -10.01
C LEU A 153 -0.49 8.79 -10.37
N LYS A 154 -1.41 7.98 -10.91
CA LYS A 154 -1.07 6.71 -11.51
C LYS A 154 -0.70 6.90 -12.97
N GLY A 155 0.55 6.58 -13.32
CA GLY A 155 1.05 6.68 -14.68
C GLY A 155 0.45 5.60 -15.60
N ILE A 156 0.37 5.90 -16.88
CA ILE A 156 -0.16 4.99 -17.91
C ILE A 156 1.01 4.25 -18.57
N PRO A 157 1.01 2.90 -18.56
CA PRO A 157 2.01 2.12 -19.28
C PRO A 157 2.03 2.47 -20.77
N ARG A 158 3.23 2.52 -21.36
CA ARG A 158 3.44 2.86 -22.78
C ARG A 158 3.12 4.31 -23.18
N ALA A 159 2.83 5.19 -22.23
CA ALA A 159 2.75 6.62 -22.52
C ALA A 159 4.15 7.21 -22.75
N ASP A 160 4.23 8.24 -23.58
CA ASP A 160 5.47 8.92 -23.92
C ASP A 160 6.21 9.44 -22.68
N GLU A 161 7.53 9.37 -22.71
CA GLU A 161 8.41 9.79 -21.62
C GLU A 161 8.23 11.27 -21.29
N ALA A 162 8.05 12.12 -22.31
CA ALA A 162 7.80 13.56 -22.13
C ALA A 162 6.53 13.84 -21.32
N LEU A 163 5.47 13.04 -21.51
CA LEU A 163 4.24 13.16 -20.72
C LEU A 163 4.45 12.72 -19.28
N ASN A 164 5.17 11.61 -19.07
CA ASN A 164 5.52 11.11 -17.74
C ASN A 164 6.36 12.13 -16.96
N ARG A 165 7.33 12.75 -17.62
CA ARG A 165 8.17 13.81 -17.06
C ARG A 165 7.35 15.04 -16.71
N THR A 166 6.46 15.46 -17.59
CA THR A 166 5.57 16.61 -17.34
C THR A 166 4.68 16.33 -16.13
N ALA A 167 4.09 15.15 -16.03
CA ALA A 167 3.30 14.74 -14.87
C ALA A 167 4.10 14.83 -13.56
N ALA A 168 5.37 14.40 -13.60
CA ALA A 168 6.26 14.38 -12.43
C ALA A 168 6.59 15.78 -11.87
N LEU A 169 6.46 16.83 -12.67
CA LEU A 169 6.62 18.23 -12.22
C LEU A 169 5.43 18.72 -11.39
N TYR A 170 4.23 18.15 -11.58
CA TYR A 170 3.00 18.61 -10.94
C TYR A 170 2.47 17.63 -9.88
N ALA A 171 2.84 16.35 -9.94
CA ALA A 171 2.46 15.36 -8.96
C ALA A 171 3.47 15.25 -7.81
N ASP A 172 3.00 14.97 -6.59
CA ASP A 172 3.88 14.68 -5.46
C ASP A 172 4.40 13.25 -5.52
N ARG A 173 3.58 12.31 -5.98
CA ARG A 173 3.92 10.91 -6.16
C ARG A 173 3.36 10.38 -7.47
N MET A 174 4.13 9.50 -8.10
CA MET A 174 3.63 8.68 -9.20
C MET A 174 3.75 7.19 -8.87
N SER A 175 2.85 6.40 -9.46
CA SER A 175 2.92 4.95 -9.37
C SER A 175 2.64 4.29 -10.72
N TYR A 176 3.38 3.24 -11.01
CA TYR A 176 3.12 2.31 -12.10
C TYR A 176 2.95 0.94 -11.50
N ASN A 177 1.85 0.28 -11.76
CA ASN A 177 1.63 -1.05 -11.21
C ASN A 177 2.46 -2.07 -11.99
N VAL A 178 3.27 -2.84 -11.28
CA VAL A 178 3.97 -4.00 -11.86
C VAL A 178 3.00 -5.12 -12.19
N GLU A 179 1.83 -5.10 -11.58
CA GLU A 179 0.68 -6.00 -11.74
C GLU A 179 0.98 -7.43 -11.31
N LEU A 180 1.85 -8.14 -12.03
CA LEU A 180 2.17 -9.55 -11.80
C LEU A 180 3.68 -9.76 -11.65
N PRO A 181 4.11 -10.79 -10.90
CA PRO A 181 5.53 -10.98 -10.57
C PRO A 181 6.39 -11.34 -11.78
N SER A 182 5.88 -12.13 -12.74
CA SER A 182 6.64 -12.63 -13.89
C SER A 182 6.18 -12.06 -15.22
N GLU A 183 7.07 -12.05 -16.20
CA GLU A 183 6.76 -11.71 -17.60
C GLU A 183 5.78 -12.71 -18.20
N GLN A 184 5.91 -13.99 -17.85
CA GLN A 184 5.03 -15.05 -18.34
C GLN A 184 3.58 -14.81 -17.87
N SER A 185 3.39 -14.49 -16.59
CA SER A 185 2.07 -14.19 -16.06
C SER A 185 1.48 -12.91 -16.65
N LEU A 186 2.32 -11.88 -16.92
CA LEU A 186 1.87 -10.67 -17.60
C LEU A 186 1.36 -10.99 -19.02
N LYS A 187 2.13 -11.74 -19.82
CA LYS A 187 1.71 -12.14 -21.19
C LYS A 187 0.39 -12.91 -21.20
N LEU A 188 0.19 -13.75 -20.18
CA LEU A 188 -1.03 -14.56 -20.08
C LEU A 188 -2.24 -13.73 -19.63
N LEU A 189 -2.09 -12.91 -18.59
CA LEU A 189 -3.20 -12.26 -17.90
C LEU A 189 -3.39 -10.78 -18.26
N ALA A 190 -2.39 -10.14 -18.85
CA ALA A 190 -2.43 -8.74 -19.28
C ALA A 190 -1.67 -8.55 -20.62
N PRO A 191 -2.17 -9.12 -21.73
CA PRO A 191 -1.40 -9.28 -22.97
C PRO A 191 -0.95 -7.95 -23.62
N GLN A 192 -1.59 -6.82 -23.29
CA GLN A 192 -1.18 -5.51 -23.78
C GLN A 192 -0.09 -4.85 -22.89
N LYS A 193 0.33 -5.51 -21.82
CA LYS A 193 1.38 -5.03 -20.92
C LYS A 193 2.60 -5.94 -20.99
N ASP A 194 3.77 -5.36 -20.87
CA ASP A 194 5.05 -6.07 -20.72
C ASP A 194 5.88 -5.40 -19.62
N LYS A 195 6.85 -6.12 -19.07
CA LYS A 195 7.66 -5.57 -17.97
C LYS A 195 8.44 -4.33 -18.38
N SER A 196 8.88 -4.23 -19.62
CA SER A 196 9.62 -3.06 -20.08
C SER A 196 8.75 -1.81 -20.04
N SER A 197 7.51 -1.89 -20.52
CA SER A 197 6.56 -0.77 -20.49
C SER A 197 6.14 -0.33 -19.08
N LEU A 198 6.28 -1.21 -18.10
CA LEU A 198 5.99 -0.92 -16.69
C LEU A 198 7.22 -0.37 -15.95
N LEU A 199 8.39 -0.96 -16.19
CA LEU A 199 9.60 -0.64 -15.42
C LEU A 199 10.42 0.51 -16.01
N LEU A 200 10.40 0.69 -17.34
CA LEU A 200 11.16 1.76 -17.99
C LEU A 200 10.76 3.16 -17.48
N PRO A 201 9.47 3.53 -17.47
CA PRO A 201 9.05 4.83 -16.92
C PRO A 201 9.50 5.03 -15.47
N MET A 202 9.41 3.98 -14.65
CA MET A 202 9.84 4.03 -13.25
C MET A 202 11.34 4.31 -13.13
N ARG A 203 12.15 3.65 -13.97
CA ARG A 203 13.60 3.81 -13.99
C ARG A 203 14.00 5.23 -14.42
N THR A 204 13.45 5.72 -15.53
CA THR A 204 13.68 7.07 -16.04
C THR A 204 13.32 8.13 -14.99
N LEU A 205 12.13 8.05 -14.41
CA LEU A 205 11.71 9.00 -13.38
C LEU A 205 12.58 8.92 -12.11
N THR A 206 13.11 7.75 -11.77
CA THR A 206 14.06 7.62 -10.65
C THR A 206 15.37 8.33 -10.94
N GLN A 207 15.92 8.17 -12.14
CA GLN A 207 17.16 8.83 -12.58
C GLN A 207 16.98 10.35 -12.60
N GLU A 208 15.93 10.83 -13.23
CA GLU A 208 15.62 12.27 -13.30
C GLU A 208 15.37 12.88 -11.91
N ARG A 209 14.64 12.17 -11.04
CA ARG A 209 14.43 12.62 -9.66
C ARG A 209 15.73 12.71 -8.88
N THR A 210 16.62 11.76 -9.07
CA THR A 210 17.94 11.78 -8.41
C THR A 210 18.76 12.98 -8.88
N ALA A 211 18.86 13.21 -10.19
CA ALA A 211 19.52 14.38 -10.77
C ALA A 211 18.91 15.69 -10.25
N PHE A 212 17.56 15.79 -10.27
CA PHE A 212 16.85 16.96 -9.78
C PHE A 212 17.16 17.27 -8.31
N VAL A 213 17.19 16.26 -7.44
CA VAL A 213 17.50 16.44 -6.01
C VAL A 213 18.95 16.91 -5.81
N GLU A 214 19.88 16.40 -6.59
CA GLU A 214 21.29 16.83 -6.55
C GLU A 214 21.49 18.26 -7.03
N GLU A 215 20.89 18.65 -8.16
CA GLU A 215 20.95 20.01 -8.70
C GLU A 215 20.27 21.01 -7.75
N LYS A 216 19.15 20.62 -7.15
CA LYS A 216 18.47 21.44 -6.14
C LYS A 216 19.31 21.65 -4.88
N LYS A 217 20.04 20.63 -4.41
CA LYS A 217 20.98 20.77 -3.29
C LYS A 217 22.13 21.74 -3.62
N LYS A 218 22.55 21.79 -4.86
CA LYS A 218 23.57 22.74 -5.36
C LYS A 218 23.01 24.15 -5.60
N GLY A 219 21.70 24.36 -5.43
CA GLY A 219 21.04 25.65 -5.68
C GLY A 219 20.87 26.01 -7.16
N LEU A 220 21.12 25.06 -8.08
CA LEU A 220 21.07 25.29 -9.53
C LEU A 220 19.64 25.39 -10.07
N ILE A 221 18.71 24.70 -9.43
CA ILE A 221 17.30 24.66 -9.84
C ILE A 221 16.35 24.87 -8.65
N LYS A 222 15.14 25.32 -8.97
CA LYS A 222 14.04 25.47 -8.02
C LYS A 222 12.86 24.60 -8.45
N GLY A 223 11.89 24.37 -7.56
CA GLY A 223 10.66 23.64 -7.86
C GLY A 223 10.60 22.27 -7.22
N HIS A 224 9.79 21.40 -7.80
CA HIS A 224 9.49 20.05 -7.30
C HIS A 224 9.55 19.04 -8.44
N PHE A 225 10.00 17.83 -8.15
CA PHE A 225 9.96 16.68 -9.04
C PHE A 225 9.73 15.45 -8.19
N LEU A 226 8.51 14.93 -8.18
CA LEU A 226 8.08 13.78 -7.38
C LEU A 226 8.65 13.78 -5.94
N PRO A 227 8.35 14.79 -5.12
CA PRO A 227 8.95 14.91 -3.78
C PRO A 227 8.66 13.70 -2.90
N ALA A 228 7.49 13.07 -3.02
CA ALA A 228 7.12 11.86 -2.32
C ALA A 228 7.55 10.56 -3.03
N GLY A 229 8.24 10.65 -4.18
CA GLY A 229 8.82 9.53 -4.91
C GLY A 229 7.81 8.64 -5.61
N GLN A 230 8.20 7.39 -5.84
CA GLN A 230 7.40 6.41 -6.58
C GLN A 230 6.99 5.23 -5.71
N THR A 231 5.87 4.60 -6.08
CA THR A 231 5.37 3.35 -5.50
C THR A 231 4.89 2.42 -6.62
N THR A 232 4.65 1.17 -6.28
CA THR A 232 4.04 0.19 -7.20
C THR A 232 3.06 -0.71 -6.47
N GLN A 233 2.23 -1.42 -7.23
CA GLN A 233 1.32 -2.43 -6.73
C GLN A 233 1.49 -3.73 -7.51
N MET A 234 1.31 -4.85 -6.81
CA MET A 234 1.39 -6.20 -7.35
C MET A 234 0.20 -7.02 -6.87
N ILE A 235 -0.41 -7.77 -7.77
CA ILE A 235 -1.49 -8.72 -7.45
C ILE A 235 -0.85 -10.02 -7.01
N VAL A 236 -1.31 -10.55 -5.88
CA VAL A 236 -0.80 -11.79 -5.28
C VAL A 236 -1.85 -12.88 -5.35
N GLY A 237 -1.48 -14.01 -5.92
CA GLY A 237 -2.36 -15.18 -6.00
C GLY A 237 -3.28 -15.23 -7.21
N ALA A 238 -3.17 -14.28 -8.16
CA ALA A 238 -3.79 -14.40 -9.49
C ALA A 238 -2.97 -15.30 -10.43
N SER A 239 -1.74 -15.60 -10.08
CA SER A 239 -0.74 -16.32 -10.85
C SER A 239 0.09 -17.24 -9.94
N PRO A 240 0.84 -18.24 -10.49
CA PRO A 240 1.41 -19.33 -9.72
C PRO A 240 2.66 -18.99 -8.91
N GLU A 241 3.20 -17.77 -9.05
CA GLU A 241 4.46 -17.40 -8.42
C GLU A 241 4.42 -17.52 -6.90
N LYS A 242 5.53 -17.99 -6.35
CA LYS A 242 5.75 -18.15 -4.92
C LYS A 242 6.18 -16.84 -4.26
N ASP A 243 6.01 -16.76 -2.94
CA ASP A 243 6.34 -15.54 -2.18
C ASP A 243 7.82 -15.17 -2.27
N GLY A 244 8.71 -16.16 -2.38
CA GLY A 244 10.13 -15.93 -2.60
C GLY A 244 10.42 -15.17 -3.90
N GLN A 245 9.74 -15.52 -5.00
CA GLN A 245 9.86 -14.81 -6.27
C GLN A 245 9.30 -13.38 -6.19
N ILE A 246 8.16 -13.21 -5.51
CA ILE A 246 7.53 -11.90 -5.27
C ILE A 246 8.48 -11.00 -4.48
N LEU A 247 9.05 -11.49 -3.39
CA LEU A 247 9.96 -10.72 -2.54
C LEU A 247 11.29 -10.40 -3.22
N ARG A 248 11.84 -11.28 -4.07
CA ARG A 248 13.02 -10.97 -4.89
C ARG A 248 12.77 -9.82 -5.85
N LEU A 249 11.62 -9.85 -6.54
CA LEU A 249 11.24 -8.71 -7.39
C LEU A 249 11.08 -7.43 -6.55
N THR A 250 10.46 -7.53 -5.39
CA THR A 250 10.28 -6.39 -4.47
C THR A 250 11.63 -5.81 -4.03
N GLN A 251 12.58 -6.64 -3.62
CA GLN A 251 13.92 -6.20 -3.22
C GLN A 251 14.65 -5.52 -4.38
N ALA A 252 14.59 -6.08 -5.58
CA ALA A 252 15.18 -5.48 -6.79
C ALA A 252 14.55 -4.12 -7.12
N LEU A 253 13.23 -3.97 -6.96
CA LEU A 253 12.53 -2.71 -7.15
C LEU A 253 12.98 -1.63 -6.14
N TYR A 254 13.18 -1.99 -4.87
CA TYR A 254 13.72 -1.07 -3.86
C TYR A 254 15.15 -0.64 -4.19
N GLN A 255 16.00 -1.58 -4.56
CA GLN A 255 17.42 -1.32 -4.83
C GLN A 255 17.63 -0.51 -6.12
N ASN A 256 16.93 -0.87 -7.19
CA ASN A 256 17.19 -0.31 -8.52
C ASN A 256 16.29 0.89 -8.86
N MET A 257 15.08 0.98 -8.29
CA MET A 257 14.09 2.01 -8.60
C MET A 257 13.83 2.97 -7.44
N GLN A 258 14.53 2.81 -6.31
CA GLN A 258 14.37 3.63 -5.09
C GLN A 258 12.90 3.82 -4.69
N LEU A 259 12.06 2.81 -4.88
CA LEU A 259 10.65 2.89 -4.55
C LEU A 259 10.44 3.17 -3.06
N LYS A 260 9.40 3.90 -2.75
CA LYS A 260 9.00 4.14 -1.36
C LYS A 260 8.24 2.97 -0.77
N ARG A 261 7.45 2.27 -1.60
CA ARG A 261 6.69 1.09 -1.17
C ARG A 261 6.26 0.24 -2.37
N VAL A 262 6.23 -1.06 -2.16
CA VAL A 262 5.51 -2.03 -2.98
C VAL A 262 4.22 -2.39 -2.23
N TYR A 263 3.07 -2.27 -2.90
CA TYR A 263 1.79 -2.69 -2.36
C TYR A 263 1.43 -4.08 -2.89
N TYR A 264 1.03 -4.95 -1.99
CA TYR A 264 0.50 -6.27 -2.33
C TYR A 264 -1.01 -6.23 -2.25
N SER A 265 -1.67 -6.80 -3.24
CA SER A 265 -3.12 -6.92 -3.29
C SER A 265 -3.49 -8.37 -3.50
N SER A 266 -4.09 -9.00 -2.51
CA SER A 266 -4.61 -10.35 -2.66
C SER A 266 -5.63 -10.38 -3.79
N TYR A 267 -5.47 -11.36 -4.69
CA TYR A 267 -6.41 -11.58 -5.77
C TYR A 267 -7.82 -11.90 -5.22
N LEU A 268 -8.80 -11.23 -5.80
CA LEU A 268 -10.22 -11.50 -5.58
C LEU A 268 -10.86 -11.86 -6.93
N PRO A 269 -11.65 -12.94 -7.01
CA PRO A 269 -12.32 -13.37 -8.23
C PRO A 269 -13.55 -12.48 -8.53
N VAL A 270 -13.27 -11.20 -8.86
CA VAL A 270 -14.31 -10.23 -9.28
C VAL A 270 -14.76 -10.45 -10.71
N VAL A 271 -13.90 -11.08 -11.50
CA VAL A 271 -14.14 -11.44 -12.91
C VAL A 271 -13.94 -12.94 -13.03
N GLN A 272 -14.87 -13.61 -13.70
CA GLN A 272 -14.71 -15.01 -14.05
C GLN A 272 -13.91 -15.13 -15.35
N ASP A 273 -12.82 -15.88 -15.33
CA ASP A 273 -11.99 -16.18 -16.47
C ASP A 273 -11.28 -17.51 -16.24
N SER A 274 -11.22 -18.37 -17.26
CA SER A 274 -10.61 -19.72 -17.14
C SER A 274 -9.11 -19.71 -16.81
N LEU A 275 -8.43 -18.58 -17.04
CA LEU A 275 -7.01 -18.39 -16.74
C LEU A 275 -6.74 -17.92 -15.30
N LEU A 276 -7.79 -17.63 -14.54
CA LEU A 276 -7.70 -17.09 -13.19
C LEU A 276 -8.19 -18.11 -12.16
N PRO A 277 -7.66 -18.08 -10.93
CA PRO A 277 -8.20 -18.90 -9.85
C PRO A 277 -9.67 -18.55 -9.54
N ASN A 278 -10.46 -19.57 -9.27
CA ASN A 278 -11.86 -19.39 -8.84
C ASN A 278 -11.99 -18.90 -7.40
N GLU A 279 -10.94 -19.09 -6.60
CA GLU A 279 -10.90 -18.73 -5.20
C GLU A 279 -10.04 -17.49 -4.95
N ALA A 280 -10.43 -16.71 -3.95
CA ALA A 280 -9.66 -15.58 -3.49
C ALA A 280 -8.33 -16.03 -2.87
N ALA A 281 -7.25 -15.33 -3.14
CA ALA A 281 -6.02 -15.51 -2.41
C ALA A 281 -6.23 -15.16 -0.92
N GLY A 282 -5.69 -15.98 -0.03
CA GLY A 282 -5.87 -15.78 1.41
C GLY A 282 -5.28 -14.46 1.90
N GLN A 283 -6.02 -13.72 2.71
CA GLN A 283 -5.57 -12.46 3.34
C GLN A 283 -4.28 -12.64 4.15
N LEU A 284 -4.12 -13.81 4.77
CA LEU A 284 -2.92 -14.12 5.56
C LEU A 284 -1.65 -14.05 4.71
N ARG A 285 -1.71 -14.50 3.44
CA ARG A 285 -0.58 -14.42 2.51
C ARG A 285 -0.15 -12.97 2.23
N GLU A 286 -1.12 -12.08 2.01
CA GLU A 286 -0.87 -10.65 1.85
C GLU A 286 -0.22 -10.04 3.11
N HIS A 287 -0.76 -10.36 4.29
CA HIS A 287 -0.18 -9.90 5.56
C HIS A 287 1.26 -10.39 5.76
N ARG A 288 1.55 -11.67 5.45
CA ARG A 288 2.91 -12.21 5.54
C ARG A 288 3.88 -11.50 4.58
N LEU A 289 3.43 -11.15 3.38
CA LEU A 289 4.22 -10.37 2.43
C LEU A 289 4.50 -8.96 2.96
N TYR A 290 3.53 -8.28 3.54
CA TYR A 290 3.77 -6.98 4.18
C TYR A 290 4.71 -7.07 5.37
N GLN A 291 4.62 -8.12 6.19
CA GLN A 291 5.56 -8.36 7.28
C GLN A 291 6.98 -8.60 6.76
N ALA A 292 7.14 -9.38 5.70
CA ALA A 292 8.43 -9.62 5.04
C ALA A 292 8.99 -8.34 4.41
N ASP A 293 8.16 -7.57 3.71
CA ASP A 293 8.51 -6.26 3.15
C ASP A 293 9.06 -5.30 4.22
N TRP A 294 8.44 -5.32 5.41
CA TRP A 294 8.90 -4.53 6.55
C TRP A 294 10.30 -4.95 7.03
N LEU A 295 10.58 -6.25 7.06
CA LEU A 295 11.90 -6.77 7.40
C LEU A 295 12.97 -6.34 6.38
N LEU A 296 12.66 -6.37 5.09
CA LEU A 296 13.57 -5.91 4.03
C LEU A 296 13.90 -4.43 4.17
N ARG A 297 12.90 -3.59 4.43
CA ARG A 297 13.09 -2.12 4.43
C ARG A 297 13.71 -1.57 5.70
N PHE A 298 13.46 -2.16 6.85
CA PHE A 298 13.77 -1.54 8.15
C PHE A 298 14.59 -2.39 9.10
N TYR A 299 14.76 -3.68 8.82
CA TYR A 299 15.46 -4.59 9.73
C TYR A 299 16.76 -5.16 9.13
N GLY A 300 17.08 -4.80 7.89
CA GLY A 300 18.27 -5.26 7.21
C GLY A 300 18.29 -6.76 6.90
N PHE A 301 17.10 -7.36 6.73
CA PHE A 301 16.99 -8.72 6.19
C PHE A 301 17.15 -8.72 4.68
N THR A 302 17.68 -9.83 4.14
CA THR A 302 17.60 -10.13 2.71
C THR A 302 16.47 -11.11 2.43
N VAL A 303 16.08 -11.26 1.17
CA VAL A 303 15.01 -12.20 0.81
C VAL A 303 15.44 -13.64 1.12
N GLU A 304 16.70 -13.97 0.88
CA GLU A 304 17.28 -15.30 1.12
C GLU A 304 17.23 -15.70 2.60
N GLU A 305 17.35 -14.72 3.51
CA GLU A 305 17.15 -14.96 4.94
C GLU A 305 15.68 -15.26 5.26
N ILE A 306 14.74 -14.63 4.57
CA ILE A 306 13.31 -14.72 4.87
C ILE A 306 12.70 -15.99 4.30
N VAL A 307 12.92 -16.26 3.01
CA VAL A 307 12.26 -17.36 2.27
C VAL A 307 13.08 -17.77 1.05
N ASN A 308 13.08 -19.07 0.71
CA ASN A 308 13.67 -19.57 -0.53
C ASN A 308 12.81 -19.19 -1.74
N GLU A 309 13.42 -19.09 -2.93
CA GLU A 309 12.75 -18.63 -4.15
C GLU A 309 11.51 -19.44 -4.53
N GLY A 310 11.59 -20.75 -4.41
CA GLY A 310 10.53 -21.70 -4.75
C GLY A 310 9.47 -21.89 -3.67
N GLU A 311 9.52 -21.13 -2.57
CA GLU A 311 8.68 -21.34 -1.40
C GLU A 311 7.74 -20.17 -1.12
N ASN A 312 6.69 -20.47 -0.37
CA ASN A 312 5.81 -19.47 0.23
C ASN A 312 6.25 -19.19 1.67
N LEU A 313 5.89 -18.00 2.17
CA LEU A 313 6.02 -17.65 3.58
C LEU A 313 5.21 -18.60 4.45
N SER A 314 5.67 -18.81 5.68
CA SER A 314 4.98 -19.66 6.64
C SER A 314 3.56 -19.13 6.92
N PRO A 315 2.53 -19.97 6.83
CA PRO A 315 1.21 -19.60 7.31
C PRO A 315 1.11 -19.60 8.84
N GLU A 316 1.93 -20.42 9.50
CA GLU A 316 1.92 -20.62 10.95
C GLU A 316 2.59 -19.46 11.71
N PHE A 317 3.75 -18.99 11.22
CA PHE A 317 4.55 -17.96 11.89
C PHE A 317 4.76 -16.72 11.03
N ASP A 318 4.86 -15.55 11.67
CA ASP A 318 5.35 -14.37 10.97
C ASP A 318 6.77 -14.58 10.43
N PRO A 319 7.19 -13.87 9.36
CA PRO A 319 8.47 -14.14 8.70
C PRO A 319 9.68 -14.00 9.61
N LYS A 320 9.66 -13.12 10.59
CA LYS A 320 10.75 -12.95 11.56
C LYS A 320 10.81 -14.10 12.55
N CYS A 321 9.67 -14.55 13.02
CA CYS A 321 9.56 -15.71 13.90
C CYS A 321 9.98 -16.99 13.16
N ALA A 322 9.51 -17.17 11.92
CA ALA A 322 9.91 -18.29 11.06
C ALA A 322 11.43 -18.33 10.83
N TRP A 323 12.06 -17.17 10.57
CA TRP A 323 13.51 -17.06 10.45
C TRP A 323 14.22 -17.47 11.75
N ALA A 324 13.78 -16.93 12.89
CA ALA A 324 14.40 -17.23 14.18
C ALA A 324 14.32 -18.71 14.55
N LEU A 325 13.18 -19.36 14.24
CA LEU A 325 13.01 -20.81 14.45
C LEU A 325 13.93 -21.67 13.55
N ARG A 326 14.21 -21.21 12.32
CA ARG A 326 15.20 -21.89 11.45
C ARG A 326 16.65 -21.66 11.90
N ASN A 327 16.89 -20.63 12.70
CA ASN A 327 18.23 -20.22 13.16
C ASN A 327 18.37 -20.29 14.69
N MET A 328 17.75 -21.28 15.33
CA MET A 328 17.77 -21.43 16.80
C MET A 328 19.19 -21.53 17.38
N HIS A 329 20.16 -21.99 16.58
CA HIS A 329 21.56 -22.04 16.97
C HIS A 329 22.20 -20.66 17.24
N LEU A 330 21.61 -19.57 16.77
CA LEU A 330 22.05 -18.20 17.07
C LEU A 330 21.45 -17.66 18.38
N PHE A 331 20.54 -18.39 18.99
CA PHE A 331 19.80 -17.97 20.18
C PHE A 331 20.07 -18.89 21.38
N PRO A 332 19.91 -18.41 22.62
CA PRO A 332 19.50 -17.04 23.00
C PRO A 332 20.64 -16.02 22.92
N VAL A 333 20.32 -14.77 22.63
CA VAL A 333 21.28 -13.65 22.62
C VAL A 333 21.20 -12.84 23.91
N GLU A 334 22.34 -12.43 24.46
CA GLU A 334 22.39 -11.58 25.65
C GLU A 334 22.03 -10.13 25.32
N ILE A 335 20.92 -9.66 25.90
CA ILE A 335 20.33 -8.34 25.58
C ILE A 335 21.30 -7.18 25.83
N ASN A 336 22.16 -7.32 26.87
CA ASN A 336 23.11 -6.30 27.27
C ASN A 336 24.36 -6.23 26.37
N ARG A 337 24.56 -7.23 25.50
CA ARG A 337 25.77 -7.35 24.66
C ARG A 337 25.47 -7.45 23.16
N ALA A 338 24.31 -7.99 22.79
CA ALA A 338 23.98 -8.27 21.41
C ALA A 338 24.07 -7.00 20.53
N PRO A 339 24.65 -7.07 19.32
CA PRO A 339 24.67 -5.94 18.39
C PRO A 339 23.25 -5.64 17.91
N LEU A 340 23.05 -4.41 17.38
CA LEU A 340 21.73 -3.95 16.89
C LEU A 340 21.11 -4.93 15.89
N GLU A 341 21.91 -5.43 14.98
CA GLU A 341 21.49 -6.38 13.93
C GLU A 341 20.88 -7.66 14.53
N MET A 342 21.50 -8.21 15.57
CA MET A 342 20.97 -9.38 16.26
C MET A 342 19.72 -9.05 17.07
N LEU A 343 19.65 -7.88 17.71
CA LEU A 343 18.43 -7.45 18.40
C LEU A 343 17.25 -7.29 17.43
N LEU A 344 17.51 -6.80 16.22
CA LEU A 344 16.50 -6.68 15.16
C LEU A 344 16.00 -8.07 14.67
N ARG A 345 16.77 -9.12 14.86
CA ARG A 345 16.40 -10.50 14.49
C ARG A 345 15.59 -11.23 15.55
N VAL A 346 15.56 -10.71 16.79
CA VAL A 346 14.78 -11.30 17.89
C VAL A 346 13.28 -11.08 17.67
N PRO A 347 12.44 -12.14 17.60
CA PRO A 347 10.98 -11.99 17.59
C PRO A 347 10.48 -11.21 18.81
N GLY A 348 9.57 -10.25 18.59
CA GLY A 348 9.05 -9.38 19.65
C GLY A 348 9.90 -8.13 19.94
N ILE A 349 11.07 -7.95 19.32
CA ILE A 349 11.88 -6.72 19.42
C ILE A 349 11.78 -5.97 18.09
N GLY A 350 11.13 -4.80 18.12
CA GLY A 350 11.01 -3.90 16.98
C GLY A 350 12.20 -2.95 16.84
N ALA A 351 12.32 -2.25 15.69
CA ALA A 351 13.44 -1.35 15.43
C ALA A 351 13.57 -0.23 16.48
N ARG A 352 12.47 0.42 16.85
CA ARG A 352 12.47 1.44 17.91
C ARG A 352 12.89 0.87 19.27
N THR A 353 12.43 -0.34 19.57
CA THR A 353 12.75 -1.03 20.82
C THR A 353 14.21 -1.44 20.88
N ALA A 354 14.76 -1.99 19.79
CA ALA A 354 16.17 -2.32 19.67
C ALA A 354 17.06 -1.10 19.92
N GLN A 355 16.72 0.04 19.32
CA GLN A 355 17.43 1.31 19.56
C GLN A 355 17.34 1.77 21.02
N LYS A 356 16.15 1.68 21.65
CA LYS A 356 15.98 2.00 23.06
C LYS A 356 16.85 1.10 23.96
N ILE A 357 16.92 -0.20 23.68
CA ILE A 357 17.78 -1.14 24.39
C ILE A 357 19.25 -0.71 24.26
N ILE A 358 19.73 -0.42 23.03
CA ILE A 358 21.11 0.04 22.80
C ILE A 358 21.42 1.32 23.58
N GLN A 359 20.48 2.25 23.65
CA GLN A 359 20.66 3.50 24.40
C GLN A 359 20.67 3.26 25.91
N ALA A 360 19.67 2.52 26.42
CA ALA A 360 19.50 2.33 27.87
C ALA A 360 20.66 1.54 28.49
N ARG A 361 21.15 0.48 27.82
CA ARG A 361 22.25 -0.35 28.34
C ARG A 361 23.61 0.38 28.41
N ARG A 362 23.74 1.60 27.84
CA ARG A 362 24.92 2.45 28.01
C ARG A 362 25.03 3.03 29.43
N PHE A 363 23.91 3.16 30.12
CA PHE A 363 23.87 3.75 31.46
C PHE A 363 23.89 2.69 32.56
N SER A 364 23.20 1.57 32.36
CA SER A 364 23.18 0.45 33.31
C SER A 364 22.81 -0.85 32.59
N ALA A 365 23.26 -1.98 33.14
CA ALA A 365 22.81 -3.29 32.67
C ALA A 365 21.30 -3.42 32.85
N LEU A 366 20.61 -3.82 31.79
CA LEU A 366 19.15 -3.99 31.81
C LEU A 366 18.79 -5.32 32.50
N SER A 367 17.77 -5.25 33.34
CA SER A 367 17.10 -6.40 33.93
C SER A 367 15.90 -6.82 33.09
N PHE A 368 15.35 -8.01 33.38
CA PHE A 368 14.12 -8.47 32.71
C PHE A 368 12.91 -7.58 33.02
N GLU A 369 12.88 -6.95 34.21
CA GLU A 369 11.86 -5.99 34.60
C GLU A 369 11.94 -4.68 33.79
N ASP A 370 13.15 -4.24 33.45
CA ASP A 370 13.34 -3.06 32.59
C ASP A 370 12.83 -3.31 31.16
N LEU A 371 13.00 -4.54 30.67
CA LEU A 371 12.44 -4.95 29.38
C LEU A 371 10.90 -4.91 29.38
N LEU A 372 10.26 -5.28 30.50
CA LEU A 372 8.81 -5.14 30.66
C LEU A 372 8.36 -3.67 30.61
N LYS A 373 9.07 -2.79 31.31
CA LYS A 373 8.78 -1.33 31.30
C LYS A 373 8.96 -0.73 29.90
N MET A 374 9.84 -1.27 29.07
CA MET A 374 10.06 -0.86 27.68
C MET A 374 8.95 -1.31 26.72
N LYS A 375 7.92 -2.02 27.21
CA LYS A 375 6.82 -2.57 26.41
C LYS A 375 7.27 -3.52 25.30
N ILE A 376 8.29 -4.34 25.56
CA ILE A 376 8.72 -5.40 24.65
C ILE A 376 7.66 -6.52 24.65
N ALA A 377 7.40 -7.12 23.47
CA ALA A 377 6.55 -8.29 23.38
C ALA A 377 7.25 -9.54 23.98
N LEU A 378 7.42 -9.54 25.31
CA LEU A 378 8.18 -10.55 26.04
C LEU A 378 7.59 -11.97 25.92
N LYS A 379 6.28 -12.09 25.61
CA LYS A 379 5.67 -13.41 25.31
C LYS A 379 6.43 -14.14 24.22
N ARG A 380 6.97 -13.42 23.23
CA ARG A 380 7.78 -13.96 22.13
C ARG A 380 9.27 -13.83 22.40
N ALA A 381 9.75 -12.65 22.79
CA ALA A 381 11.17 -12.34 22.91
C ALA A 381 11.92 -13.19 23.96
N LYS A 382 11.28 -13.56 25.10
CA LYS A 382 11.90 -14.36 26.17
C LYS A 382 12.49 -15.70 25.72
N HIS A 383 12.02 -16.26 24.61
CA HIS A 383 12.49 -17.52 24.07
C HIS A 383 13.78 -17.39 23.25
N PHE A 384 14.19 -16.16 22.94
CA PHE A 384 15.33 -15.84 22.08
C PHE A 384 16.39 -14.97 22.74
N ILE A 385 16.21 -14.59 24.03
CA ILE A 385 17.13 -13.72 24.74
C ILE A 385 17.53 -14.25 26.11
N THR A 386 18.73 -13.86 26.54
CA THR A 386 19.14 -13.83 27.95
C THR A 386 19.23 -12.39 28.44
N CYS A 387 19.07 -12.19 29.72
CA CYS A 387 19.17 -10.89 30.37
C CYS A 387 19.98 -11.03 31.67
N GLY A 388 21.19 -10.45 31.68
CA GLY A 388 22.13 -10.64 32.77
C GLY A 388 22.52 -12.13 32.95
N GLY A 389 22.67 -12.87 31.87
CA GLY A 389 22.98 -14.29 31.84
C GLY A 389 21.80 -15.21 32.21
N LYS A 390 20.62 -14.70 32.54
CA LYS A 390 19.43 -15.49 32.89
C LYS A 390 18.54 -15.69 31.68
N TYR A 391 18.10 -16.93 31.45
CA TYR A 391 17.15 -17.32 30.40
C TYR A 391 15.77 -17.57 30.99
N TYR A 392 14.75 -16.97 30.38
CA TYR A 392 13.35 -17.03 30.82
C TYR A 392 12.42 -17.77 29.84
N GLY A 393 12.99 -18.33 28.79
CA GLY A 393 12.25 -19.06 27.75
C GLY A 393 12.00 -20.53 28.08
N ALA A 394 11.41 -21.24 27.13
CA ALA A 394 11.20 -22.70 27.23
C ALA A 394 12.51 -23.45 26.99
N LYS A 395 12.64 -24.63 27.62
CA LYS A 395 13.90 -25.37 27.68
C LYS A 395 14.31 -26.07 26.37
N ASN A 396 13.36 -26.32 25.47
CA ASN A 396 13.63 -26.97 24.20
C ASN A 396 12.90 -26.33 23.04
N GLU A 397 13.37 -26.53 21.82
CA GLU A 397 12.87 -25.92 20.59
C GLU A 397 11.41 -26.29 20.29
N LEU A 398 11.01 -27.55 20.53
CA LEU A 398 9.62 -27.99 20.32
C LEU A 398 8.64 -27.22 21.22
N ALA A 399 9.02 -27.02 22.50
CA ALA A 399 8.21 -26.22 23.43
C ALA A 399 8.16 -24.74 23.01
N VAL A 400 9.29 -24.16 22.56
CA VAL A 400 9.31 -22.80 21.99
C VAL A 400 8.34 -22.68 20.83
N ARG A 401 8.42 -23.58 19.86
CA ARG A 401 7.56 -23.61 18.69
C ARG A 401 6.08 -23.71 19.05
N GLY A 402 5.71 -24.61 19.96
CA GLY A 402 4.33 -24.79 20.42
C GLY A 402 3.77 -23.55 21.12
N LEU A 403 4.56 -22.89 21.96
CA LEU A 403 4.16 -21.67 22.67
C LEU A 403 4.00 -20.46 21.71
N LEU A 404 4.85 -20.37 20.70
CA LEU A 404 4.76 -19.34 19.68
C LEU A 404 3.55 -19.53 18.77
N ALA A 405 3.26 -20.77 18.35
CA ALA A 405 2.07 -21.11 17.58
C ALA A 405 0.77 -20.79 18.35
N ALA A 406 0.72 -21.12 19.64
CA ALA A 406 -0.40 -20.77 20.50
C ALA A 406 -0.57 -19.24 20.65
N ALA A 407 0.53 -18.48 20.71
CA ALA A 407 0.49 -17.03 20.79
C ALA A 407 -0.03 -16.39 19.48
N GLU A 408 0.39 -16.90 18.31
CA GLU A 408 -0.12 -16.45 17.00
C GLU A 408 -1.63 -16.73 16.84
N ASN A 409 -2.08 -17.91 17.24
CA ASN A 409 -3.50 -18.28 17.16
C ASN A 409 -4.37 -17.42 18.06
N ASN A 410 -3.90 -17.09 19.27
CA ASN A 410 -4.62 -16.19 20.18
C ASN A 410 -4.70 -14.75 19.64
N ASP A 411 -3.62 -14.23 19.06
CA ASP A 411 -3.61 -12.91 18.43
C ASP A 411 -4.55 -12.88 17.20
N SER A 412 -4.64 -13.98 16.46
CA SER A 412 -5.56 -14.15 15.32
C SER A 412 -7.01 -14.32 15.78
N ALA A 413 -7.28 -15.03 16.88
CA ALA A 413 -8.60 -15.23 17.45
C ALA A 413 -9.19 -13.93 18.01
N VAL A 414 -8.39 -13.09 18.66
CA VAL A 414 -8.81 -11.75 19.14
C VAL A 414 -9.22 -10.86 17.96
N GLN A 415 -8.54 -10.98 16.82
CA GLN A 415 -8.95 -10.28 15.59
C GLN A 415 -10.23 -10.85 14.98
N THR A 416 -10.45 -12.16 15.03
CA THR A 416 -11.65 -12.81 14.48
C THR A 416 -12.88 -12.56 15.35
N ASP A 417 -12.71 -12.53 16.66
CA ASP A 417 -13.81 -12.36 17.62
C ASP A 417 -14.43 -10.95 17.60
N MET A 418 -13.64 -9.94 17.31
CA MET A 418 -14.14 -8.58 17.10
C MET A 418 -15.02 -8.45 15.84
N PHE A 419 -14.94 -9.41 14.90
CA PHE A 419 -15.74 -9.46 13.68
C PHE A 419 -16.92 -10.44 13.75
N SER A 420 -16.89 -11.42 14.65
CA SER A 420 -18.00 -12.36 14.88
C SER A 420 -19.20 -11.73 15.60
N LEU A 421 -19.02 -10.55 16.18
CA LEU A 421 -20.07 -9.76 16.81
C LEU A 421 -20.93 -8.93 15.84
N LEU A 422 -20.67 -9.01 14.52
CA LEU A 422 -21.50 -8.35 13.50
C LEU A 422 -22.59 -9.31 12.99
N PRO A 423 -23.85 -8.86 12.83
CA PRO A 423 -24.96 -9.73 12.39
C PRO A 423 -24.70 -10.31 10.98
N GLN A 424 -24.84 -11.62 10.86
CA GLN A 424 -24.67 -12.38 9.61
C GLN A 424 -25.89 -12.23 8.69
N THR A 425 -26.02 -11.12 7.99
CA THR A 425 -27.02 -10.97 6.93
C THR A 425 -26.35 -10.42 5.66
N GLY A 426 -26.23 -11.27 4.64
CA GLY A 426 -25.79 -10.86 3.30
C GLY A 426 -24.36 -11.28 2.87
N LEU A 427 -24.11 -12.58 2.76
CA LEU A 427 -22.79 -13.22 2.69
C LEU A 427 -21.84 -12.81 1.54
N LEU A 428 -22.29 -12.25 0.44
CA LEU A 428 -21.43 -11.88 -0.70
C LEU A 428 -21.12 -10.38 -0.79
N SER A 429 -22.05 -9.52 -0.42
CA SER A 429 -21.83 -8.07 -0.38
C SER A 429 -21.00 -7.64 0.84
N GLU A 430 -21.09 -8.37 1.96
CA GLU A 430 -20.36 -8.08 3.20
C GLU A 430 -18.90 -8.55 3.16
N ARG A 431 -18.57 -9.66 2.49
CA ARG A 431 -17.18 -10.05 2.26
C ARG A 431 -16.42 -8.99 1.44
N LYS A 432 -17.08 -8.37 0.46
CA LYS A 432 -16.50 -7.21 -0.28
C LYS A 432 -16.32 -5.99 0.62
N ARG A 433 -17.22 -5.74 1.59
CA ARG A 433 -17.09 -4.65 2.58
C ARG A 433 -15.94 -4.87 3.56
N LEU A 434 -15.79 -6.07 4.11
CA LEU A 434 -14.75 -6.40 5.10
C LEU A 434 -13.33 -6.23 4.56
N TYR A 435 -13.16 -6.34 3.23
CA TYR A 435 -11.86 -6.12 2.58
C TYR A 435 -11.49 -4.63 2.45
N SER A 436 -12.49 -3.75 2.39
CA SER A 436 -12.29 -2.30 2.28
C SER A 436 -11.99 -1.61 3.62
N ASP A 437 -12.28 -2.27 4.76
CA ASP A 437 -12.37 -1.62 6.08
C ASP A 437 -11.16 -1.84 7.01
N ARG A 438 -9.98 -2.28 6.50
CA ARG A 438 -8.83 -2.64 7.36
C ARG A 438 -7.54 -1.82 7.20
N PRO A 439 -7.55 -0.48 7.29
CA PRO A 439 -6.29 0.28 7.35
C PRO A 439 -5.55 0.12 8.68
N ASN A 440 -6.28 0.02 9.79
CA ASN A 440 -5.66 0.00 11.13
C ASN A 440 -5.06 -1.36 11.51
N ALA A 441 -5.63 -2.47 11.04
CA ALA A 441 -5.10 -3.80 11.30
C ALA A 441 -3.76 -4.03 10.57
N ILE A 442 -3.65 -3.56 9.32
CA ILE A 442 -2.40 -3.62 8.55
C ILE A 442 -1.33 -2.75 9.21
N LYS A 443 -1.69 -1.59 9.75
CA LYS A 443 -0.76 -0.72 10.48
C LYS A 443 -0.24 -1.31 11.78
N ALA A 444 -1.12 -1.91 12.57
CA ALA A 444 -0.73 -2.60 13.79
C ALA A 444 0.20 -3.79 13.48
N LEU A 445 -0.02 -4.48 12.36
CA LEU A 445 0.79 -5.60 11.89
C LEU A 445 2.09 -5.15 11.22
N THR A 446 2.11 -4.01 10.54
CA THR A 446 3.29 -3.48 9.86
C THR A 446 4.15 -2.56 10.72
N GLY A 447 3.72 -2.26 11.96
CA GLY A 447 4.46 -1.40 12.89
C GLY A 447 4.52 0.07 12.45
N GLU A 448 3.55 0.52 11.66
CA GLU A 448 3.42 1.93 11.24
C GLU A 448 2.70 2.81 12.29
N LEU A 449 2.38 2.26 13.46
CA LEU A 449 1.87 3.00 14.62
C LEU A 449 2.99 3.35 15.59
#